data_f8f0e37fe093a33843771544cce5706c
#
_entry.id   f8f0e37fe093a33843771544cce5706c
#
_cell.length_a   1.000
_cell.length_b   1.000
_cell.length_c   1.000
_cell.angle_alpha   90.00
_cell.angle_beta   90.00
_cell.angle_gamma   90.00
#
_symmetry.space_group_name_H-M   'P 1'
#
loop_
_entity.id
_entity.type
_entity.pdbx_description
1 polymer ?
#
loop_
_entity_poly.entity_id
_entity_poly.type
_entity_poly.pdbx_seq_one_letter_code
_entity_poly.pdbx_strand_id
1 'polypeptide(L)'
;MKNNILFILAAILTISCSSGIDTDKLKTEKFTVYGNCGMCKKTIEGSLDGVKGIEEANWNPKNDKMTVSFDSELITLEQIKQKIADVGYDSDSHRAKDKVYDNLHGCCKYERPKK
;
A
#
# COMPACT_ATOMS: atom_id res chain seq x y z
N MET A 1 -18.79 -3.59 -66.03
CA MET A 1 -18.82 -4.46 -64.85
C MET A 1 -17.97 -3.87 -63.77
N LYS A 2 -18.58 -3.31 -62.78
CA LYS A 2 -17.87 -2.69 -61.64
C LYS A 2 -17.96 -3.63 -60.48
N ASN A 3 -16.85 -4.22 -60.11
CA ASN A 3 -16.73 -5.01 -58.89
C ASN A 3 -16.47 -4.05 -57.72
N ASN A 4 -17.51 -3.75 -57.00
CA ASN A 4 -17.36 -3.11 -55.70
C ASN A 4 -17.00 -4.18 -54.68
N ILE A 5 -15.72 -4.32 -54.42
CA ILE A 5 -15.27 -5.09 -53.28
C ILE A 5 -15.35 -4.15 -52.08
N LEU A 6 -16.40 -4.33 -51.31
CA LEU A 6 -16.59 -3.64 -50.06
C LEU A 6 -15.70 -4.33 -49.02
N PHE A 7 -14.54 -3.76 -48.76
CA PHE A 7 -13.73 -4.16 -47.62
C PHE A 7 -14.40 -3.65 -46.35
N ILE A 8 -15.12 -4.53 -45.70
CA ILE A 8 -15.57 -4.31 -44.36
C ILE A 8 -14.37 -4.55 -43.48
N LEU A 9 -13.72 -3.46 -43.09
CA LEU A 9 -12.67 -3.48 -42.05
C LEU A 9 -13.42 -3.68 -40.74
N ALA A 10 -13.50 -4.91 -40.28
CA ALA A 10 -13.95 -5.20 -38.92
C ALA A 10 -12.85 -4.73 -37.97
N ALA A 11 -13.01 -3.54 -37.42
CA ALA A 11 -12.20 -3.10 -36.34
C ALA A 11 -12.56 -3.94 -35.11
N ILE A 12 -11.74 -4.94 -34.84
CA ILE A 12 -11.82 -5.68 -33.57
C ILE A 12 -11.29 -4.78 -32.49
N LEU A 13 -12.21 -4.08 -31.80
CA LEU A 13 -11.90 -3.42 -30.57
C LEU A 13 -11.61 -4.52 -29.53
N THR A 14 -10.37 -4.85 -29.34
CA THR A 14 -9.97 -5.66 -28.19
C THR A 14 -10.03 -4.75 -26.97
N ILE A 15 -11.15 -4.77 -26.28
CA ILE A 15 -11.25 -4.18 -24.96
C ILE A 15 -10.47 -5.11 -24.04
N SER A 16 -9.20 -4.79 -23.80
CA SER A 16 -8.45 -5.45 -22.74
C SER A 16 -8.94 -4.91 -21.40
N CYS A 17 -9.87 -5.64 -20.79
CA CYS A 17 -10.18 -5.43 -19.39
C CYS A 17 -8.98 -5.88 -18.56
N SER A 18 -8.07 -4.96 -18.23
CA SER A 18 -7.10 -5.22 -17.23
C SER A 18 -7.82 -5.15 -15.87
N SER A 19 -8.07 -6.32 -15.26
CA SER A 19 -8.47 -6.41 -13.86
C SER A 19 -7.25 -6.08 -13.01
N GLY A 20 -6.93 -4.80 -12.86
CA GLY A 20 -5.75 -4.34 -12.14
C GLY A 20 -5.95 -2.91 -11.67
N ILE A 21 -5.05 -2.50 -10.78
CA ILE A 21 -4.98 -1.12 -10.32
C ILE A 21 -4.62 -0.25 -11.53
N ASP A 22 -5.41 0.78 -11.75
CA ASP A 22 -5.13 1.75 -12.80
C ASP A 22 -3.89 2.57 -12.38
N THR A 23 -2.79 2.43 -13.13
CA THR A 23 -1.52 3.10 -12.82
C THR A 23 -1.63 4.61 -12.88
N ASP A 24 -2.57 5.16 -13.65
CA ASP A 24 -2.78 6.61 -13.75
C ASP A 24 -3.39 7.19 -12.46
N LYS A 25 -3.99 6.35 -11.62
CA LYS A 25 -4.61 6.75 -10.35
C LYS A 25 -3.73 6.48 -9.13
N LEU A 26 -2.56 5.90 -9.33
CA LEU A 26 -1.65 5.59 -8.24
C LEU A 26 -1.00 6.86 -7.70
N LYS A 27 -1.03 6.97 -6.38
CA LYS A 27 -0.26 7.94 -5.61
C LYS A 27 0.85 7.23 -4.88
N THR A 28 2.00 7.87 -4.80
CA THR A 28 3.12 7.41 -3.98
C THR A 28 3.31 8.38 -2.83
N GLU A 29 3.19 7.89 -1.60
CA GLU A 29 3.37 8.66 -0.39
C GLU A 29 4.48 8.08 0.46
N LYS A 30 5.23 8.97 1.12
CA LYS A 30 6.26 8.61 2.09
C LYS A 30 5.91 9.19 3.45
N PHE A 31 6.06 8.39 4.48
CA PHE A 31 5.82 8.81 5.86
C PHE A 31 6.65 7.97 6.82
N THR A 32 6.77 8.44 8.04
CA THR A 32 7.52 7.74 9.08
C THR A 32 6.65 6.68 9.75
N VAL A 33 7.17 5.47 9.86
CA VAL A 33 6.62 4.39 10.69
C VAL A 33 7.73 3.89 11.59
N TYR A 34 7.52 3.94 12.90
CA TYR A 34 8.53 3.59 13.88
C TYR A 34 8.64 2.07 14.06
N GLY A 35 9.83 1.55 13.95
CA GLY A 35 10.13 0.12 14.10
C GLY A 35 11.62 -0.10 14.31
N ASN A 36 12.06 -1.36 14.45
CA ASN A 36 13.45 -1.69 14.75
C ASN A 36 14.18 -2.45 13.67
N CYS A 37 13.58 -3.53 13.15
CA CYS A 37 14.34 -4.50 12.39
C CYS A 37 13.51 -5.23 11.33
N GLY A 38 14.10 -6.24 10.71
CA GLY A 38 13.46 -7.01 9.64
C GLY A 38 12.15 -7.70 10.02
N MET A 39 11.98 -8.10 11.29
CA MET A 39 10.70 -8.64 11.75
C MET A 39 9.60 -7.56 11.77
N CYS A 40 9.95 -6.35 12.16
CA CYS A 40 9.05 -5.20 12.09
C CYS A 40 8.66 -4.91 10.63
N LYS A 41 9.62 -4.94 9.73
CA LYS A 41 9.40 -4.77 8.29
C LYS A 41 8.36 -5.76 7.77
N LYS A 42 8.49 -7.03 8.12
CA LYS A 42 7.55 -8.07 7.72
C LYS A 42 6.14 -7.79 8.21
N THR A 43 6.00 -7.39 9.45
CA THR A 43 4.69 -7.11 10.07
C THR A 43 4.07 -5.83 9.50
N ILE A 44 4.87 -4.79 9.34
CA ILE A 44 4.42 -3.51 8.80
C ILE A 44 3.94 -3.69 7.35
N GLU A 45 4.76 -4.26 6.50
CA GLU A 45 4.40 -4.51 5.10
C GLU A 45 3.27 -5.53 4.98
N GLY A 46 3.27 -6.54 5.83
CA GLY A 46 2.23 -7.57 5.87
C GLY A 46 0.84 -7.02 6.23
N SER A 47 0.77 -5.95 7.01
CA SER A 47 -0.50 -5.29 7.34
C SER A 47 -1.20 -4.71 6.11
N LEU A 48 -0.45 -4.47 5.05
CA LEU A 48 -0.93 -3.88 3.80
C LEU A 48 -0.97 -4.89 2.65
N ASP A 49 -0.45 -6.09 2.86
CA ASP A 49 -0.43 -7.14 1.86
C ASP A 49 -1.84 -7.62 1.53
N GLY A 50 -2.15 -7.71 0.24
CA GLY A 50 -3.46 -8.14 -0.21
C GLY A 50 -4.59 -7.13 0.01
N VAL A 51 -4.30 -5.94 0.48
CA VAL A 51 -5.30 -4.89 0.67
C VAL A 51 -5.64 -4.25 -0.67
N LYS A 52 -6.94 -4.21 -0.99
CA LYS A 52 -7.41 -3.62 -2.23
C LYS A 52 -7.01 -2.14 -2.34
N GLY A 53 -6.43 -1.78 -3.45
CA GLY A 53 -5.97 -0.42 -3.72
C GLY A 53 -4.50 -0.18 -3.43
N ILE A 54 -3.81 -1.09 -2.75
CA ILE A 54 -2.38 -0.97 -2.47
C ILE A 54 -1.59 -1.75 -3.51
N GLU A 55 -0.76 -1.03 -4.27
CA GLU A 55 0.12 -1.62 -5.29
C GLU A 55 1.45 -2.07 -4.67
N GLU A 56 2.06 -1.21 -3.87
CA GLU A 56 3.37 -1.45 -3.28
C GLU A 56 3.46 -0.82 -1.89
N ALA A 57 4.12 -1.52 -0.99
CA ALA A 57 4.42 -1.03 0.34
C ALA A 57 5.83 -1.47 0.72
N ASN A 58 6.70 -0.52 1.01
CA ASN A 58 8.09 -0.78 1.37
C ASN A 58 8.50 0.09 2.54
N TRP A 59 8.88 -0.55 3.65
CA TRP A 59 9.38 0.12 4.83
C TRP A 59 10.89 -0.08 4.96
N ASN A 60 11.62 1.02 5.19
CA ASN A 60 13.07 0.99 5.34
C ASN A 60 13.45 1.02 6.82
N PRO A 61 14.05 -0.07 7.36
CA PRO A 61 14.44 -0.13 8.77
C PRO A 61 15.60 0.81 9.14
N LYS A 62 16.31 1.35 8.19
CA LYS A 62 17.45 2.24 8.44
C LYS A 62 17.00 3.66 8.79
N ASN A 63 15.88 4.11 8.26
CA ASN A 63 15.40 5.49 8.43
C ASN A 63 13.93 5.58 8.83
N ASP A 64 13.28 4.45 9.10
CA ASP A 64 11.85 4.35 9.44
C ASP A 64 10.89 4.91 8.38
N LYS A 65 11.36 5.07 7.15
CA LYS A 65 10.52 5.58 6.07
C LYS A 65 9.72 4.47 5.39
N MET A 66 8.41 4.69 5.35
CA MET A 66 7.46 3.89 4.59
C MET A 66 7.19 4.57 3.27
N THR A 67 7.33 3.81 2.19
CA THR A 67 6.89 4.24 0.85
C THR A 67 5.75 3.35 0.43
N VAL A 68 4.62 3.94 0.10
CA VAL A 68 3.43 3.20 -0.33
C VAL A 68 2.89 3.80 -1.62
N SER A 69 2.56 2.93 -2.57
CA SER A 69 1.87 3.29 -3.81
C SER A 69 0.47 2.70 -3.77
N PHE A 70 -0.54 3.53 -3.95
CA PHE A 70 -1.93 3.13 -3.78
C PHE A 70 -2.86 3.94 -4.68
N ASP A 71 -4.01 3.34 -4.98
CA ASP A 71 -5.10 4.01 -5.67
C ASP A 71 -5.95 4.78 -4.66
N SER A 72 -5.89 6.10 -4.71
CA SER A 72 -6.59 6.98 -3.76
C SER A 72 -8.12 6.93 -3.88
N GLU A 73 -8.65 6.36 -4.95
CA GLU A 73 -10.10 6.11 -5.08
C GLU A 73 -10.54 4.87 -4.30
N LEU A 74 -9.63 3.94 -4.01
CA LEU A 74 -9.92 2.69 -3.33
C LEU A 74 -9.55 2.70 -1.86
N ILE A 75 -8.50 3.43 -1.49
CA ILE A 75 -8.03 3.52 -0.11
C ILE A 75 -7.39 4.89 0.15
N THR A 76 -7.52 5.38 1.37
CA THR A 76 -6.92 6.65 1.78
C THR A 76 -5.62 6.42 2.55
N LEU A 77 -4.75 7.45 2.59
CA LEU A 77 -3.53 7.41 3.41
C LEU A 77 -3.85 7.20 4.90
N GLU A 78 -4.93 7.81 5.38
CA GLU A 78 -5.41 7.64 6.76
C GLU A 78 -5.74 6.17 7.07
N GLN A 79 -6.43 5.50 6.15
CA GLN A 79 -6.76 4.09 6.29
C GLN A 79 -5.51 3.20 6.27
N ILE A 80 -4.53 3.53 5.45
CA ILE A 80 -3.25 2.82 5.39
C ILE A 80 -2.51 2.94 6.72
N LYS A 81 -2.39 4.14 7.25
CA LYS A 81 -1.74 4.40 8.54
C LYS A 81 -2.47 3.72 9.70
N GLN A 82 -3.81 3.69 9.65
CA GLN A 82 -4.61 2.98 10.66
C GLN A 82 -4.34 1.47 10.64
N LYS A 83 -4.22 0.87 9.48
CA LYS A 83 -3.90 -0.56 9.36
C LYS A 83 -2.54 -0.89 9.97
N ILE A 84 -1.57 -0.02 9.79
CA ILE A 84 -0.24 -0.16 10.37
C ILE A 84 -0.30 -0.02 11.90
N ALA A 85 -1.06 0.95 12.40
CA ALA A 85 -1.28 1.13 13.83
C ALA A 85 -2.00 -0.08 14.45
N ASP A 86 -2.94 -0.68 13.74
CA ASP A 86 -3.70 -1.83 14.22
C ASP A 86 -2.83 -3.07 14.48
N VAL A 87 -1.66 -3.16 13.87
CA VAL A 87 -0.69 -4.25 14.10
C VAL A 87 0.43 -3.85 15.07
N GLY A 88 0.35 -2.68 15.69
CA GLY A 88 1.22 -2.27 16.80
C GLY A 88 2.29 -1.24 16.47
N TYR A 89 2.27 -0.64 15.28
CA TYR A 89 3.32 0.30 14.85
C TYR A 89 2.80 1.73 14.73
N ASP A 90 3.46 2.64 15.43
CA ASP A 90 3.14 4.06 15.38
C ASP A 90 3.67 4.68 14.09
N SER A 91 2.95 5.62 13.55
CA SER A 91 3.42 6.48 12.47
C SER A 91 3.50 7.94 12.92
N ASP A 92 3.82 8.81 11.99
CA ASP A 92 3.87 10.26 12.23
C ASP A 92 2.54 10.86 12.69
N SER A 93 1.41 10.23 12.37
CA SER A 93 0.07 10.76 12.68
C SER A 93 -0.88 9.77 13.36
N HIS A 94 -0.53 8.49 13.42
CA HIS A 94 -1.38 7.44 14.00
C HIS A 94 -0.59 6.66 15.04
N ARG A 95 -1.19 6.49 16.21
CA ARG A 95 -0.59 5.76 17.31
C ARG A 95 -1.28 4.41 17.50
N ALA A 96 -0.48 3.35 17.60
CA ALA A 96 -0.98 2.02 17.95
C ALA A 96 -1.51 2.04 19.40
N LYS A 97 -2.51 1.20 19.65
CA LYS A 97 -2.98 0.98 21.02
C LYS A 97 -1.88 0.36 21.85
N ASP A 98 -1.70 0.83 23.07
CA ASP A 98 -0.67 0.33 23.98
C ASP A 98 -0.72 -1.18 24.14
N LYS A 99 -1.90 -1.75 24.25
CA LYS A 99 -2.11 -3.20 24.37
C LYS A 99 -1.57 -3.96 23.15
N VAL A 100 -1.73 -3.44 21.95
CA VAL A 100 -1.22 -4.07 20.73
C VAL A 100 0.29 -3.98 20.67
N TYR A 101 0.85 -2.82 20.99
CA TYR A 101 2.29 -2.63 21.10
C TYR A 101 2.91 -3.58 22.14
N ASP A 102 2.29 -3.69 23.31
CA ASP A 102 2.79 -4.52 24.41
C ASP A 102 2.84 -6.01 24.04
N ASN A 103 2.03 -6.45 23.09
CA ASN A 103 2.00 -7.83 22.60
C ASN A 103 3.02 -8.11 21.49
N LEU A 104 3.79 -7.11 21.04
CA LEU A 104 4.86 -7.34 20.07
C LEU A 104 5.98 -8.17 20.70
N HIS A 105 6.69 -8.95 19.87
CA HIS A 105 7.91 -9.62 20.28
C HIS A 105 8.92 -8.62 20.84
N GLY A 106 9.72 -9.02 21.81
CA GLY A 106 10.69 -8.13 22.45
C GLY A 106 11.61 -7.41 21.46
N CYS A 107 12.06 -8.08 20.40
CA CYS A 107 12.90 -7.47 19.36
C CYS A 107 12.14 -6.45 18.50
N CYS A 108 10.82 -6.47 18.52
CA CYS A 108 9.95 -5.54 17.78
C CYS A 108 9.47 -4.36 18.65
N LYS A 109 9.83 -4.33 19.92
CA LYS A 109 9.49 -3.22 20.81
C LYS A 109 10.42 -2.04 20.55
N TYR A 110 10.06 -1.28 19.56
CA TYR A 110 10.75 -0.07 19.15
C TYR A 110 10.51 1.06 20.17
N GLU A 111 11.36 2.08 20.14
CA GLU A 111 11.16 3.28 20.94
C GLU A 111 10.01 4.10 20.35
N ARG A 112 8.94 4.22 21.11
CA ARG A 112 7.75 4.94 20.66
C ARG A 112 7.96 6.44 20.72
N PRO A 113 7.42 7.20 19.75
CA PRO A 113 7.43 8.66 19.82
C PRO A 113 6.63 9.13 21.04
N LYS A 114 7.00 10.26 21.60
CA LYS A 114 6.25 10.88 22.68
C LYS A 114 4.86 11.29 22.21
N LYS A 115 3.89 11.15 23.09
CA LYS A 115 2.52 11.62 22.82
C LYS A 115 2.47 13.14 22.62
#